data_922ad39648ecc9b888c3c569ab5aaaff
#
_entry.id   922ad39648ecc9b888c3c569ab5aaaff
#
_cell.length_a   1.000
_cell.length_b   1.000
_cell.length_c   1.000
_cell.angle_alpha   90.00
_cell.angle_beta   90.00
_cell.angle_gamma   90.00
#
_symmetry.space_group_name_H-M   'P 1'
#
loop_
_entity.id
_entity.type
_entity.pdbx_description
1 polymer ?
#
loop_
_entity_poly.entity_id
_entity_poly.type
_entity_poly.pdbx_seq_one_letter_code
_entity_poly.pdbx_strand_id
1 'polypeptide(L)'
;MSTHELYTTDPGEGVWQIPATGSARFSWEYDGGRERLLALYQKGKDKQWDGAKRISWDTEVDPYDPLGAPDEALTLYGTRHWAKLTGKDRGELRRHYASWQFSQFLHGEQGAMVCAARIVESVPDLDAKFYSATQTMDEARHAEVFGRFLHEKVGMLYPVNKSLRELLGDTLRDSRWDMPYLGMQVLIEGLALAAFGMIRDTTGKPLPKQILAYVMQDEARHVAFGRMALRDYYRQLTDAELREREEFVIEGCYLMRDRLRGVEVLENFGIPRKEAEQLSEQSEFLALFRKLLFSRIVPCVKDIGLWGERLQKAYLEMGVFEMGDSNLDLLMREDEEIAEALDRERFAAEEAQRVAEVEAAIAAGAEGAEGAG
;
A
#
# COMPACT_ATOMS: atom_id res chain seq x y z
N MET A 1 7.84 -17.21 -18.21
CA MET A 1 6.93 -16.19 -18.79
C MET A 1 7.54 -14.84 -18.47
N SER A 2 7.70 -13.94 -19.42
CA SER A 2 8.23 -12.61 -19.13
C SER A 2 7.15 -11.80 -18.42
N THR A 3 7.51 -10.85 -17.55
CA THR A 3 6.55 -9.98 -16.86
C THR A 3 5.60 -9.26 -17.84
N HIS A 4 6.09 -8.94 -19.04
CA HIS A 4 5.30 -8.30 -20.08
C HIS A 4 4.13 -9.17 -20.59
N GLU A 5 4.31 -10.48 -20.59
CA GLU A 5 3.26 -11.44 -21.02
C GLU A 5 2.14 -11.61 -19.99
N LEU A 6 2.33 -11.12 -18.76
CA LEU A 6 1.32 -11.18 -17.71
C LEU A 6 0.32 -10.02 -17.75
N TYR A 7 0.62 -8.93 -18.46
CA TYR A 7 -0.29 -7.79 -18.53
C TYR A 7 -1.57 -8.11 -19.29
N THR A 8 -2.71 -7.72 -18.75
CA THR A 8 -4.04 -7.92 -19.35
C THR A 8 -4.26 -7.08 -20.60
N THR A 9 -3.57 -5.93 -20.67
CA THR A 9 -3.55 -5.02 -21.82
C THR A 9 -2.14 -4.50 -21.99
N ASP A 10 -1.79 -4.03 -23.18
CA ASP A 10 -0.49 -3.42 -23.43
C ASP A 10 -0.23 -2.27 -22.43
N PRO A 11 0.80 -2.36 -21.58
CA PRO A 11 1.15 -1.30 -20.63
C PRO A 11 1.66 -0.02 -21.30
N GLY A 12 1.79 -0.01 -22.64
CA GLY A 12 2.34 1.06 -23.44
C GLY A 12 3.86 1.02 -23.51
N GLU A 13 4.47 2.17 -23.80
CA GLU A 13 5.93 2.29 -23.76
C GLU A 13 6.42 1.90 -22.36
N GLY A 14 7.36 0.95 -22.29
CA GLY A 14 7.85 0.35 -21.03
C GLY A 14 8.59 1.31 -20.10
N VAL A 15 8.59 2.62 -20.43
CA VAL A 15 9.26 3.68 -19.64
C VAL A 15 8.35 4.89 -19.52
N TRP A 16 8.02 5.24 -18.28
CA TRP A 16 7.39 6.51 -17.96
C TRP A 16 8.42 7.43 -17.28
N GLN A 17 8.61 8.62 -17.80
CA GLN A 17 9.59 9.57 -17.32
C GLN A 17 8.92 10.82 -16.74
N ILE A 18 9.36 11.22 -15.55
CA ILE A 18 9.01 12.49 -14.92
C ILE A 18 10.33 13.25 -14.70
N PRO A 19 10.53 14.40 -15.35
CA PRO A 19 11.74 15.19 -15.16
C PRO A 19 11.95 15.60 -13.69
N ALA A 20 13.20 15.56 -13.23
CA ALA A 20 13.58 16.12 -11.94
C ALA A 20 13.53 17.64 -12.00
N THR A 21 12.77 18.27 -11.09
CA THR A 21 12.60 19.72 -11.02
C THR A 21 13.21 20.33 -9.75
N GLY A 22 13.51 19.51 -8.73
CA GLY A 22 14.15 19.91 -7.49
C GLY A 22 15.68 19.97 -7.59
N SER A 23 16.31 20.55 -6.57
CA SER A 23 17.76 20.61 -6.43
C SER A 23 18.25 19.62 -5.39
N ALA A 24 19.37 18.96 -5.66
CA ALA A 24 20.08 18.18 -4.65
C ALA A 24 20.60 19.12 -3.55
N ARG A 25 20.34 18.76 -2.29
CA ARG A 25 20.74 19.55 -1.12
C ARG A 25 21.71 18.79 -0.25
N PHE A 26 22.76 19.47 0.18
CA PHE A 26 23.74 18.98 1.15
C PHE A 26 23.61 19.77 2.45
N SER A 27 23.83 19.12 3.59
CA SER A 27 23.97 19.73 4.90
C SER A 27 25.32 19.32 5.48
N TRP A 28 25.98 20.24 6.17
CA TRP A 28 27.21 20.00 6.91
C TRP A 28 26.96 19.90 8.42
N GLU A 29 25.69 19.93 8.81
CA GLU A 29 25.25 19.79 10.20
C GLU A 29 25.10 18.31 10.54
N TYR A 30 26.15 17.73 11.09
CA TYR A 30 26.20 16.33 11.51
C TYR A 30 25.90 16.13 12.99
N ASP A 31 25.85 17.23 13.76
CA ASP A 31 25.71 17.24 15.21
C ASP A 31 24.25 17.51 15.62
N GLY A 32 23.63 16.56 16.27
CA GLY A 32 22.36 16.74 16.96
C GLY A 32 21.18 16.93 16.05
N GLY A 33 20.46 15.89 15.83
CA GLY A 33 19.26 15.89 15.03
C GLY A 33 17.98 15.96 15.84
N ARG A 34 16.87 15.86 15.12
CA ARG A 34 15.57 15.71 15.73
C ARG A 34 15.42 14.29 16.28
N GLU A 35 15.52 14.13 17.59
CA GLU A 35 15.50 12.83 18.29
C GLU A 35 14.39 11.89 17.82
N ARG A 36 13.20 12.44 17.54
CA ARG A 36 12.06 11.65 17.05
C ARG A 36 12.29 11.06 15.66
N LEU A 37 12.93 11.79 14.76
CA LEU A 37 13.25 11.29 13.42
C LEU A 37 14.36 10.24 13.48
N LEU A 38 15.37 10.47 14.31
CA LEU A 38 16.45 9.50 14.55
C LEU A 38 15.91 8.22 15.22
N ALA A 39 14.94 8.32 16.12
CA ALA A 39 14.25 7.16 16.70
C ALA A 39 13.48 6.35 15.63
N LEU A 40 12.80 7.02 14.70
CA LEU A 40 12.17 6.34 13.56
C LEU A 40 13.18 5.69 12.62
N TYR A 41 14.29 6.39 12.34
CA TYR A 41 15.39 5.82 11.55
C TYR A 41 15.96 4.57 12.22
N GLN A 42 16.19 4.61 13.55
CA GLN A 42 16.66 3.44 14.29
C GLN A 42 15.63 2.30 14.20
N LYS A 43 14.34 2.59 14.46
CA LYS A 43 13.27 1.61 14.33
C LYS A 43 13.21 1.03 12.91
N GLY A 44 13.38 1.85 11.86
CA GLY A 44 13.45 1.41 10.47
C GLY A 44 14.57 0.41 10.22
N LYS A 45 15.76 0.62 10.80
CA LYS A 45 16.87 -0.34 10.72
C LYS A 45 16.59 -1.64 11.48
N ASP A 46 16.07 -1.53 12.71
CA ASP A 46 15.83 -2.68 13.59
C ASP A 46 14.71 -3.59 13.05
N LYS A 47 13.76 -3.03 12.31
CA LYS A 47 12.62 -3.75 11.72
C LYS A 47 12.82 -4.13 10.25
N GLN A 48 14.05 -4.04 9.71
CA GLN A 48 14.33 -4.53 8.36
C GLN A 48 14.07 -6.04 8.26
N TRP A 49 13.52 -6.45 7.16
CA TRP A 49 13.20 -7.86 6.90
C TRP A 49 13.47 -8.25 5.44
N ASP A 50 13.59 -9.54 5.22
CA ASP A 50 13.85 -10.13 3.91
C ASP A 50 12.54 -10.74 3.38
N GLY A 51 12.05 -10.22 2.25
CA GLY A 51 10.81 -10.65 1.61
C GLY A 51 10.80 -12.14 1.22
N ALA A 52 11.97 -12.69 0.93
CA ALA A 52 12.09 -14.11 0.60
C ALA A 52 11.98 -15.03 1.83
N LYS A 53 12.31 -14.52 3.05
CA LYS A 53 12.40 -15.34 4.27
C LYS A 53 11.22 -15.16 5.21
N ARG A 54 10.74 -13.92 5.37
CA ARG A 54 9.66 -13.62 6.34
C ARG A 54 8.28 -14.06 5.86
N ILE A 55 8.09 -14.19 4.55
CA ILE A 55 6.81 -14.55 3.92
C ILE A 55 6.81 -16.03 3.56
N SER A 56 5.73 -16.74 3.89
CA SER A 56 5.56 -18.18 3.64
C SER A 56 5.15 -18.45 2.18
N TRP A 57 6.10 -18.29 1.26
CA TRP A 57 5.86 -18.39 -0.19
C TRP A 57 5.42 -19.77 -0.67
N ASP A 58 5.68 -20.84 0.09
CA ASP A 58 5.24 -22.20 -0.23
C ASP A 58 3.73 -22.39 -0.05
N THR A 59 3.05 -21.42 0.58
CA THR A 59 1.59 -21.40 0.70
C THR A 59 0.94 -21.42 -0.66
N GLU A 60 0.12 -22.44 -0.92
CA GLU A 60 -0.67 -22.52 -2.15
C GLU A 60 -1.78 -21.45 -2.17
N VAL A 61 -1.99 -20.87 -3.32
CA VAL A 61 -3.03 -19.88 -3.58
C VAL A 61 -3.82 -20.31 -4.79
N ASP A 62 -5.14 -20.42 -4.66
CA ASP A 62 -6.02 -20.57 -5.81
C ASP A 62 -6.03 -19.26 -6.61
N PRO A 63 -5.52 -19.26 -7.86
CA PRO A 63 -5.47 -18.03 -8.66
C PRO A 63 -6.86 -17.48 -9.02
N TYR A 64 -7.92 -18.30 -8.93
CA TYR A 64 -9.30 -17.88 -9.15
C TYR A 64 -10.00 -17.36 -7.89
N ASP A 65 -9.36 -17.49 -6.74
CA ASP A 65 -9.81 -16.93 -5.46
C ASP A 65 -8.62 -16.50 -4.59
N PRO A 66 -7.76 -15.59 -5.08
CA PRO A 66 -6.49 -15.30 -4.39
C PRO A 66 -6.66 -14.63 -3.02
N LEU A 67 -7.78 -13.91 -2.83
CA LEU A 67 -8.04 -13.13 -1.62
C LEU A 67 -9.15 -13.72 -0.75
N GLY A 68 -9.92 -14.70 -1.22
CA GLY A 68 -11.07 -15.22 -0.49
C GLY A 68 -12.15 -14.17 -0.24
N ALA A 69 -12.25 -13.18 -1.13
CA ALA A 69 -13.22 -12.11 -0.98
C ALA A 69 -14.66 -12.62 -1.20
N PRO A 70 -15.63 -12.20 -0.38
CA PRO A 70 -17.03 -12.56 -0.58
C PRO A 70 -17.57 -11.99 -1.89
N ASP A 71 -18.59 -12.65 -2.47
CA ASP A 71 -19.19 -12.22 -3.73
C ASP A 71 -19.72 -10.79 -3.66
N GLU A 72 -20.22 -10.37 -2.51
CA GLU A 72 -20.75 -9.03 -2.22
C GLU A 72 -19.70 -7.92 -2.40
N ALA A 73 -18.42 -8.25 -2.27
CA ALA A 73 -17.33 -7.31 -2.49
C ALA A 73 -17.07 -7.02 -3.97
N LEU A 74 -17.63 -7.82 -4.88
CA LEU A 74 -17.46 -7.67 -6.33
C LEU A 74 -18.48 -6.69 -6.87
N THR A 75 -18.05 -5.70 -7.64
CA THR A 75 -18.90 -4.62 -8.19
C THR A 75 -20.10 -5.14 -9.01
N LEU A 76 -19.96 -6.31 -9.61
CA LEU A 76 -21.05 -6.90 -10.40
C LEU A 76 -22.09 -7.63 -9.56
N TYR A 77 -21.83 -7.91 -8.28
CA TYR A 77 -22.75 -8.65 -7.42
C TYR A 77 -24.14 -8.01 -7.39
N GLY A 78 -25.18 -8.86 -7.48
CA GLY A 78 -26.58 -8.40 -7.51
C GLY A 78 -27.03 -7.74 -8.82
N THR A 79 -26.15 -7.54 -9.82
CA THR A 79 -26.48 -6.92 -11.10
C THR A 79 -26.97 -7.95 -12.13
N ARG A 80 -27.58 -7.46 -13.23
CA ARG A 80 -27.91 -8.30 -14.39
C ARG A 80 -26.71 -9.00 -15.03
N HIS A 81 -25.51 -8.42 -14.89
CA HIS A 81 -24.25 -9.00 -15.39
C HIS A 81 -23.86 -10.20 -14.53
N TRP A 82 -23.93 -10.05 -13.21
CA TRP A 82 -23.67 -11.13 -12.25
C TRP A 82 -24.53 -12.37 -12.50
N ALA A 83 -25.81 -12.16 -12.78
CA ALA A 83 -26.76 -13.25 -13.03
C ALA A 83 -26.41 -14.10 -14.25
N LYS A 84 -25.62 -13.57 -15.20
CA LYS A 84 -25.16 -14.27 -16.41
C LYS A 84 -23.83 -14.99 -16.23
N LEU A 85 -23.07 -14.68 -15.19
CA LEU A 85 -21.76 -15.28 -14.94
C LEU A 85 -21.89 -16.72 -14.46
N THR A 86 -21.14 -17.61 -15.08
CA THR A 86 -20.94 -18.98 -14.59
C THR A 86 -20.04 -18.97 -13.36
N GLY A 87 -19.91 -20.11 -12.66
CA GLY A 87 -18.95 -20.23 -11.55
C GLY A 87 -17.50 -19.97 -11.99
N LYS A 88 -17.15 -20.40 -13.20
CA LYS A 88 -15.82 -20.11 -13.78
C LYS A 88 -15.63 -18.61 -14.02
N ASP A 89 -16.62 -17.93 -14.61
CA ASP A 89 -16.53 -16.49 -14.88
C ASP A 89 -16.40 -15.68 -13.57
N ARG A 90 -17.06 -16.11 -12.49
CA ARG A 90 -16.94 -15.50 -11.18
C ARG A 90 -15.55 -15.69 -10.57
N GLY A 91 -14.94 -16.87 -10.76
CA GLY A 91 -13.55 -17.13 -10.40
C GLY A 91 -12.59 -16.21 -11.16
N GLU A 92 -12.75 -16.11 -12.49
CA GLU A 92 -11.97 -15.17 -13.30
C GLU A 92 -12.16 -13.72 -12.83
N LEU A 93 -13.38 -13.31 -12.51
CA LEU A 93 -13.66 -11.96 -12.00
C LEU A 93 -12.91 -11.69 -10.67
N ARG A 94 -12.89 -12.64 -9.73
CA ARG A 94 -12.09 -12.52 -8.49
C ARG A 94 -10.62 -12.40 -8.79
N ARG A 95 -10.09 -13.24 -9.69
CA ARG A 95 -8.69 -13.18 -10.14
C ARG A 95 -8.34 -11.82 -10.73
N HIS A 96 -9.19 -11.28 -11.59
CA HIS A 96 -8.99 -9.97 -12.20
C HIS A 96 -9.02 -8.84 -11.17
N TYR A 97 -9.94 -8.85 -10.19
CA TYR A 97 -9.97 -7.85 -9.13
C TYR A 97 -8.74 -7.92 -8.23
N ALA A 98 -8.33 -9.11 -7.81
CA ALA A 98 -7.14 -9.30 -7.00
C ALA A 98 -5.88 -8.84 -7.76
N SER A 99 -5.73 -9.25 -9.02
CA SER A 99 -4.65 -8.82 -9.89
C SER A 99 -4.62 -7.30 -10.03
N TRP A 100 -5.77 -6.70 -10.34
CA TRP A 100 -5.87 -5.26 -10.53
C TRP A 100 -5.48 -4.50 -9.26
N GLN A 101 -6.01 -4.86 -8.09
CA GLN A 101 -5.69 -4.22 -6.82
C GLN A 101 -4.19 -4.30 -6.50
N PHE A 102 -3.62 -5.50 -6.54
CA PHE A 102 -2.20 -5.70 -6.23
C PHE A 102 -1.28 -5.08 -7.28
N SER A 103 -1.70 -4.99 -8.55
CA SER A 103 -0.96 -4.24 -9.57
C SER A 103 -0.92 -2.75 -9.27
N GLN A 104 -2.05 -2.15 -8.82
CA GLN A 104 -2.06 -0.74 -8.43
C GLN A 104 -1.21 -0.50 -7.17
N PHE A 105 -1.13 -1.47 -6.26
CA PHE A 105 -0.21 -1.40 -5.12
C PHE A 105 1.24 -1.48 -5.61
N LEU A 106 1.62 -2.47 -6.40
CA LEU A 106 2.96 -2.61 -6.99
C LEU A 106 3.43 -1.32 -7.70
N HIS A 107 2.57 -0.71 -8.51
CA HIS A 107 2.90 0.54 -9.19
C HIS A 107 3.00 1.72 -8.21
N GLY A 108 2.21 1.71 -7.14
CA GLY A 108 2.30 2.66 -6.02
C GLY A 108 3.64 2.56 -5.31
N GLU A 109 4.09 1.35 -4.96
CA GLU A 109 5.38 1.10 -4.29
C GLU A 109 6.58 1.55 -5.14
N GLN A 110 6.54 1.30 -6.45
CA GLN A 110 7.56 1.85 -7.34
C GLN A 110 7.56 3.38 -7.31
N GLY A 111 6.40 4.01 -7.29
CA GLY A 111 6.26 5.45 -7.13
C GLY A 111 6.77 5.94 -5.79
N ALA A 112 6.47 5.23 -4.69
CA ALA A 112 6.91 5.53 -3.34
C ALA A 112 8.44 5.45 -3.21
N MET A 113 9.05 4.42 -3.79
CA MET A 113 10.51 4.28 -3.85
C MET A 113 11.17 5.50 -4.54
N VAL A 114 10.61 5.95 -5.67
CA VAL A 114 11.12 7.14 -6.38
C VAL A 114 10.89 8.41 -5.56
N CYS A 115 9.73 8.56 -4.89
CA CYS A 115 9.44 9.71 -4.02
C CYS A 115 10.37 9.75 -2.80
N ALA A 116 10.60 8.62 -2.13
CA ALA A 116 11.52 8.52 -0.99
C ALA A 116 12.96 8.90 -1.41
N ALA A 117 13.42 8.42 -2.57
CA ALA A 117 14.71 8.81 -3.14
C ALA A 117 14.76 10.32 -3.45
N ARG A 118 13.66 10.92 -3.95
CA ARG A 118 13.55 12.37 -4.17
C ARG A 118 13.65 13.16 -2.86
N ILE A 119 13.09 12.65 -1.76
CA ILE A 119 13.22 13.25 -0.45
C ILE A 119 14.67 13.20 0.03
N VAL A 120 15.37 12.06 -0.14
CA VAL A 120 16.82 11.96 0.14
C VAL A 120 17.61 13.04 -0.58
N GLU A 121 17.28 13.30 -1.84
CA GLU A 121 17.95 14.32 -2.66
C GLU A 121 17.66 15.74 -2.16
N SER A 122 16.39 16.07 -1.89
CA SER A 122 15.91 17.45 -1.82
C SER A 122 15.68 18.00 -0.41
N VAL A 123 15.42 17.17 0.60
CA VAL A 123 15.11 17.65 1.95
C VAL A 123 16.33 18.33 2.59
N PRO A 124 16.15 19.45 3.33
CA PRO A 124 17.28 20.17 3.94
C PRO A 124 17.92 19.40 5.10
N ASP A 125 17.14 18.69 5.91
CA ASP A 125 17.60 18.03 7.14
C ASP A 125 18.30 16.71 6.86
N LEU A 126 19.45 16.49 7.48
CA LEU A 126 20.20 15.24 7.35
C LEU A 126 19.47 14.03 7.99
N ASP A 127 18.81 14.23 9.11
CA ASP A 127 18.01 13.17 9.78
C ASP A 127 16.87 12.66 8.90
N ALA A 128 16.22 13.57 8.20
CA ALA A 128 15.19 13.24 7.24
C ALA A 128 15.76 12.46 6.04
N LYS A 129 16.98 12.78 5.60
CA LYS A 129 17.67 11.98 4.56
C LYS A 129 17.96 10.56 5.03
N PHE A 130 18.43 10.39 6.29
CA PHE A 130 18.70 9.08 6.86
C PHE A 130 17.44 8.21 6.88
N TYR A 131 16.32 8.77 7.37
CA TYR A 131 15.07 8.03 7.40
C TYR A 131 14.57 7.68 5.98
N SER A 132 14.56 8.65 5.07
CA SER A 132 14.10 8.43 3.70
C SER A 132 14.95 7.41 2.93
N ALA A 133 16.24 7.26 3.29
CA ALA A 133 17.08 6.20 2.72
C ALA A 133 16.62 4.81 3.18
N THR A 134 16.22 4.64 4.45
CA THR A 134 15.62 3.37 4.93
C THR A 134 14.27 3.13 4.29
N GLN A 135 13.42 4.15 4.16
CA GLN A 135 12.15 4.05 3.47
C GLN A 135 12.34 3.62 1.99
N THR A 136 13.31 4.20 1.26
CA THR A 136 13.60 3.79 -0.11
C THR A 136 13.88 2.28 -0.21
N MET A 137 14.54 1.69 0.79
CA MET A 137 14.78 0.25 0.85
C MET A 137 13.50 -0.53 1.19
N ASP A 138 12.66 -0.01 2.08
CA ASP A 138 11.37 -0.62 2.41
C ASP A 138 10.47 -0.70 1.17
N GLU A 139 10.35 0.39 0.38
CA GLU A 139 9.55 0.44 -0.85
C GLU A 139 10.06 -0.51 -1.94
N ALA A 140 11.39 -0.68 -2.04
CA ALA A 140 11.95 -1.66 -2.97
C ALA A 140 11.52 -3.09 -2.60
N ARG A 141 11.50 -3.42 -1.32
CA ARG A 141 11.03 -4.71 -0.79
C ARG A 141 9.52 -4.89 -0.98
N HIS A 142 8.71 -3.83 -0.76
CA HIS A 142 7.26 -3.88 -1.01
C HIS A 142 6.97 -4.18 -2.49
N ALA A 143 7.66 -3.49 -3.40
CA ALA A 143 7.55 -3.77 -4.83
C ALA A 143 7.97 -5.21 -5.17
N GLU A 144 9.05 -5.73 -4.55
CA GLU A 144 9.48 -7.11 -4.71
C GLU A 144 8.38 -8.10 -4.31
N VAL A 145 7.80 -7.96 -3.11
CA VAL A 145 6.82 -8.94 -2.60
C VAL A 145 5.48 -8.87 -3.34
N PHE A 146 5.00 -7.68 -3.70
CA PHE A 146 3.80 -7.56 -4.53
C PHE A 146 4.02 -8.09 -5.95
N GLY A 147 5.18 -7.79 -6.55
CA GLY A 147 5.56 -8.32 -7.85
C GLY A 147 5.64 -9.84 -7.85
N ARG A 148 6.24 -10.43 -6.81
CA ARG A 148 6.34 -11.88 -6.64
C ARG A 148 4.96 -12.53 -6.47
N PHE A 149 4.08 -11.95 -5.65
CA PHE A 149 2.70 -12.46 -5.47
C PHE A 149 1.94 -12.47 -6.79
N LEU A 150 1.99 -11.37 -7.55
CA LEU A 150 1.32 -11.27 -8.84
C LEU A 150 1.89 -12.27 -9.86
N HIS A 151 3.20 -12.43 -9.91
CA HIS A 151 3.86 -13.30 -10.87
C HIS A 151 3.66 -14.79 -10.54
N GLU A 152 3.93 -15.18 -9.28
CA GLU A 152 3.96 -16.61 -8.91
C GLU A 152 2.59 -17.15 -8.50
N LYS A 153 1.69 -16.32 -7.93
CA LYS A 153 0.43 -16.80 -7.34
C LYS A 153 -0.80 -16.43 -8.16
N VAL A 154 -0.81 -15.25 -8.79
CA VAL A 154 -1.97 -14.79 -9.57
C VAL A 154 -1.78 -15.02 -11.07
N GLY A 155 -0.56 -14.84 -11.58
CA GLY A 155 -0.23 -15.03 -13.01
C GLY A 155 -0.89 -14.00 -13.92
N MET A 156 -1.07 -12.75 -13.45
CA MET A 156 -1.73 -11.67 -14.17
C MET A 156 -1.33 -10.31 -13.61
N LEU A 157 -1.15 -9.31 -14.48
CA LEU A 157 -0.91 -7.91 -14.13
C LEU A 157 -1.84 -6.96 -14.87
N TYR A 158 -2.10 -5.82 -14.23
CA TYR A 158 -2.78 -4.67 -14.83
C TYR A 158 -1.82 -3.49 -14.96
N PRO A 159 -1.94 -2.66 -16.00
CA PRO A 159 -1.21 -1.41 -16.11
C PRO A 159 -1.56 -0.45 -14.96
N VAL A 160 -0.70 0.54 -14.72
CA VAL A 160 -1.00 1.65 -13.81
C VAL A 160 -2.24 2.41 -14.28
N ASN A 161 -3.22 2.61 -13.39
CA ASN A 161 -4.42 3.36 -13.74
C ASN A 161 -4.15 4.87 -13.86
N LYS A 162 -5.06 5.56 -14.55
CA LYS A 162 -4.92 6.98 -14.85
C LYS A 162 -4.76 7.83 -13.58
N SER A 163 -5.61 7.61 -12.58
CA SER A 163 -5.62 8.43 -11.36
C SER A 163 -4.32 8.28 -10.55
N LEU A 164 -3.79 7.06 -10.42
CA LEU A 164 -2.50 6.84 -9.76
C LEU A 164 -1.36 7.48 -10.53
N ARG A 165 -1.35 7.32 -11.86
CA ARG A 165 -0.32 7.93 -12.72
C ARG A 165 -0.32 9.46 -12.64
N GLU A 166 -1.49 10.07 -12.59
CA GLU A 166 -1.67 11.51 -12.47
C GLU A 166 -1.16 12.00 -11.11
N LEU A 167 -1.60 11.38 -10.02
CA LEU A 167 -1.19 11.73 -8.66
C LEU A 167 0.33 11.59 -8.43
N LEU A 168 0.94 10.50 -8.90
CA LEU A 168 2.40 10.33 -8.86
C LEU A 168 3.12 11.40 -9.70
N GLY A 169 2.54 11.73 -10.86
CA GLY A 169 3.05 12.78 -11.73
C GLY A 169 3.07 14.13 -11.04
N ASP A 170 1.98 14.52 -10.40
CA ASP A 170 1.83 15.81 -9.72
C ASP A 170 2.74 15.89 -8.49
N THR A 171 2.80 14.81 -7.71
CA THR A 171 3.71 14.69 -6.56
C THR A 171 5.19 14.87 -6.96
N LEU A 172 5.63 14.22 -8.04
CA LEU A 172 7.04 14.20 -8.44
C LEU A 172 7.47 15.41 -9.31
N ARG A 173 6.53 16.13 -9.94
CA ARG A 173 6.84 17.34 -10.72
C ARG A 173 7.06 18.57 -9.85
N ASP A 174 6.55 18.60 -8.65
CA ASP A 174 6.72 19.75 -7.76
C ASP A 174 8.18 19.86 -7.31
N SER A 175 8.71 21.09 -7.38
CA SER A 175 10.10 21.37 -6.99
C SER A 175 10.29 21.59 -5.49
N ARG A 176 9.20 21.75 -4.75
CA ARG A 176 9.21 21.97 -3.30
C ARG A 176 9.44 20.65 -2.59
N TRP A 177 10.37 20.65 -1.66
CA TRP A 177 10.79 19.42 -0.97
C TRP A 177 9.70 18.78 -0.11
N ASP A 178 8.71 19.56 0.35
CA ASP A 178 7.60 19.09 1.19
C ASP A 178 6.48 18.40 0.39
N MET A 179 6.38 18.66 -0.91
CA MET A 179 5.31 18.10 -1.73
C MET A 179 5.40 16.58 -1.92
N PRO A 180 6.59 15.97 -2.10
CA PRO A 180 6.70 14.50 -2.05
C PRO A 180 6.23 13.89 -0.72
N TYR A 181 6.46 14.55 0.43
CA TYR A 181 5.89 14.10 1.71
C TYR A 181 4.37 14.15 1.72
N LEU A 182 3.81 15.29 1.31
CA LEU A 182 2.36 15.49 1.30
C LEU A 182 1.66 14.53 0.34
N GLY A 183 2.17 14.39 -0.87
CA GLY A 183 1.61 13.51 -1.89
C GLY A 183 1.82 12.04 -1.60
N MET A 184 3.00 11.64 -1.12
CA MET A 184 3.32 10.23 -0.88
C MET A 184 2.94 9.81 0.53
N GLN A 185 3.65 10.26 1.58
CA GLN A 185 3.45 9.72 2.93
C GLN A 185 2.07 10.05 3.51
N VAL A 186 1.47 11.20 3.18
CA VAL A 186 0.16 11.57 3.72
C VAL A 186 -0.97 11.02 2.88
N LEU A 187 -0.95 11.26 1.56
CA LEU A 187 -2.07 10.86 0.69
C LEU A 187 -1.95 9.41 0.22
N ILE A 188 -0.90 9.04 -0.50
CA ILE A 188 -0.81 7.73 -1.17
C ILE A 188 -0.64 6.61 -0.15
N GLU A 189 0.31 6.71 0.77
CA GLU A 189 0.55 5.71 1.81
C GLU A 189 -0.54 5.71 2.88
N GLY A 190 -1.13 6.88 3.21
CA GLY A 190 -2.30 6.95 4.06
C GLY A 190 -3.49 6.17 3.50
N LEU A 191 -3.73 6.25 2.17
CA LEU A 191 -4.74 5.42 1.50
C LEU A 191 -4.32 3.96 1.45
N ALA A 192 -3.04 3.67 1.16
CA ALA A 192 -2.51 2.32 1.08
C ALA A 192 -2.73 1.58 2.40
N LEU A 193 -2.39 2.18 3.54
CA LEU A 193 -2.65 1.62 4.88
C LEU A 193 -4.13 1.26 5.09
N ALA A 194 -5.05 2.13 4.68
CA ALA A 194 -6.47 1.84 4.82
C ALA A 194 -6.91 0.70 3.89
N ALA A 195 -6.46 0.69 2.63
CA ALA A 195 -6.78 -0.36 1.66
C ALA A 195 -6.19 -1.71 2.07
N PHE A 196 -4.92 -1.74 2.47
CA PHE A 196 -4.23 -2.95 2.94
C PHE A 196 -4.92 -3.51 4.17
N GLY A 197 -5.26 -2.66 5.15
CA GLY A 197 -5.96 -3.07 6.37
C GLY A 197 -7.30 -3.73 6.06
N MET A 198 -8.12 -3.13 5.20
CA MET A 198 -9.41 -3.71 4.83
C MET A 198 -9.26 -5.06 4.13
N ILE A 199 -8.28 -5.23 3.23
CA ILE A 199 -8.05 -6.51 2.56
C ILE A 199 -7.47 -7.51 3.56
N ARG A 200 -6.48 -7.14 4.37
CA ARG A 200 -5.88 -7.99 5.41
C ARG A 200 -6.93 -8.55 6.38
N ASP A 201 -7.87 -7.72 6.80
CA ASP A 201 -8.86 -8.07 7.82
C ASP A 201 -10.04 -8.86 7.26
N THR A 202 -10.28 -8.77 5.95
CA THR A 202 -11.37 -9.49 5.27
C THR A 202 -10.91 -10.74 4.54
N THR A 203 -9.63 -10.86 4.18
CA THR A 203 -9.12 -12.05 3.49
C THR A 203 -9.08 -13.27 4.40
N GLY A 204 -9.61 -14.40 3.92
CA GLY A 204 -9.43 -15.70 4.53
C GLY A 204 -8.13 -16.42 4.14
N LYS A 205 -7.28 -15.79 3.32
CA LYS A 205 -6.08 -16.42 2.75
C LYS A 205 -4.83 -15.99 3.52
N PRO A 206 -4.01 -16.94 4.01
CA PRO A 206 -2.88 -16.60 4.88
C PRO A 206 -1.78 -15.81 4.17
N LEU A 207 -1.44 -16.12 2.91
CA LEU A 207 -0.36 -15.47 2.20
C LEU A 207 -0.60 -13.98 1.94
N PRO A 208 -1.72 -13.53 1.31
CA PRO A 208 -1.96 -12.10 1.14
C PRO A 208 -2.15 -11.38 2.48
N LYS A 209 -2.73 -12.03 3.51
CA LYS A 209 -2.82 -11.47 4.85
C LYS A 209 -1.44 -11.16 5.44
N GLN A 210 -0.51 -12.10 5.30
CA GLN A 210 0.87 -11.97 5.79
C GLN A 210 1.63 -10.87 5.06
N ILE A 211 1.56 -10.83 3.72
CA ILE A 211 2.18 -9.79 2.89
C ILE A 211 1.71 -8.41 3.34
N LEU A 212 0.38 -8.21 3.39
CA LEU A 212 -0.21 -6.92 3.74
C LEU A 212 0.13 -6.48 5.16
N ALA A 213 0.12 -7.40 6.13
CA ALA A 213 0.45 -7.07 7.52
C ALA A 213 1.90 -6.58 7.67
N TYR A 214 2.85 -7.22 6.99
CA TYR A 214 4.26 -6.82 7.08
C TYR A 214 4.58 -5.54 6.33
N VAL A 215 3.96 -5.32 5.17
CA VAL A 215 4.05 -4.05 4.46
C VAL A 215 3.45 -2.93 5.30
N MET A 216 2.25 -3.12 5.87
CA MET A 216 1.61 -2.11 6.74
C MET A 216 2.44 -1.74 7.97
N GLN A 217 3.23 -2.65 8.51
CA GLN A 217 4.15 -2.37 9.61
C GLN A 217 5.22 -1.34 9.20
N ASP A 218 5.68 -1.38 7.95
CA ASP A 218 6.62 -0.41 7.39
C ASP A 218 5.89 0.90 7.06
N GLU A 219 4.76 0.84 6.35
CA GLU A 219 3.95 2.00 5.96
C GLU A 219 3.50 2.88 7.12
N ALA A 220 3.18 2.28 8.28
CA ALA A 220 2.84 3.03 9.48
C ALA A 220 3.99 3.95 9.93
N ARG A 221 5.25 3.54 9.72
CA ARG A 221 6.42 4.37 10.00
C ARG A 221 6.61 5.49 8.98
N HIS A 222 6.32 5.19 7.70
CA HIS A 222 6.42 6.17 6.61
C HIS A 222 5.42 7.32 6.81
N VAL A 223 4.16 6.99 7.08
CA VAL A 223 3.13 7.98 7.41
C VAL A 223 3.49 8.79 8.68
N ALA A 224 4.01 8.12 9.73
CA ALA A 224 4.45 8.82 10.94
C ALA A 224 5.60 9.79 10.67
N PHE A 225 6.54 9.42 9.79
CA PHE A 225 7.64 10.28 9.37
C PHE A 225 7.15 11.52 8.62
N GLY A 226 6.33 11.35 7.58
CA GLY A 226 5.75 12.45 6.83
C GLY A 226 4.96 13.41 7.72
N ARG A 227 4.11 12.85 8.61
CA ARG A 227 3.33 13.62 9.59
C ARG A 227 4.20 14.47 10.50
N MET A 228 5.28 13.91 11.06
CA MET A 228 6.17 14.67 11.94
C MET A 228 6.95 15.76 11.19
N ALA A 229 7.49 15.43 10.02
CA ALA A 229 8.26 16.38 9.22
C ALA A 229 7.41 17.58 8.78
N LEU A 230 6.21 17.31 8.25
CA LEU A 230 5.32 18.36 7.74
C LEU A 230 4.70 19.21 8.85
N ARG A 231 4.29 18.61 9.98
CA ARG A 231 3.72 19.35 11.10
C ARG A 231 4.65 20.43 11.65
N ASP A 232 5.94 20.13 11.73
CA ASP A 232 6.93 21.09 12.21
C ASP A 232 7.20 22.19 11.17
N TYR A 233 7.21 21.83 9.90
CA TYR A 233 7.44 22.76 8.80
C TYR A 233 6.24 23.66 8.51
N TYR A 234 5.02 23.13 8.51
CA TYR A 234 3.82 23.88 8.13
C TYR A 234 3.45 24.97 9.11
N ARG A 235 3.91 24.89 10.36
CA ARG A 235 3.80 26.00 11.34
C ARG A 235 4.56 27.26 10.95
N GLN A 236 5.48 27.16 10.01
CA GLN A 236 6.34 28.24 9.52
C GLN A 236 5.83 28.85 8.22
N LEU A 237 4.83 28.22 7.59
CA LEU A 237 4.27 28.67 6.33
C LEU A 237 3.27 29.79 6.52
N THR A 238 3.19 30.65 5.50
CA THR A 238 2.14 31.67 5.41
C THR A 238 0.78 31.06 5.06
N ASP A 239 -0.30 31.77 5.34
CA ASP A 239 -1.66 31.34 4.97
C ASP A 239 -1.81 31.09 3.46
N ALA A 240 -1.07 31.81 2.61
CA ALA A 240 -1.08 31.60 1.17
C ALA A 240 -0.44 30.26 0.80
N GLU A 241 0.71 29.94 1.38
CA GLU A 241 1.40 28.67 1.18
C GLU A 241 0.60 27.49 1.71
N LEU A 242 -0.05 27.62 2.88
CA LEU A 242 -0.94 26.59 3.41
C LEU A 242 -2.12 26.34 2.48
N ARG A 243 -2.74 27.39 1.93
CA ARG A 243 -3.83 27.24 0.94
C ARG A 243 -3.40 26.47 -0.31
N GLU A 244 -2.19 26.68 -0.81
CA GLU A 244 -1.67 25.90 -1.95
C GLU A 244 -1.55 24.40 -1.63
N ARG A 245 -1.12 24.04 -0.40
CA ARG A 245 -1.06 22.67 0.06
C ARG A 245 -2.47 22.07 0.23
N GLU A 246 -3.41 22.85 0.73
CA GLU A 246 -4.81 22.41 0.83
C GLU A 246 -5.44 22.15 -0.54
N GLU A 247 -5.18 22.99 -1.56
CA GLU A 247 -5.63 22.74 -2.93
C GLU A 247 -5.06 21.42 -3.47
N PHE A 248 -3.75 21.20 -3.29
CA PHE A 248 -3.11 19.96 -3.69
C PHE A 248 -3.75 18.75 -3.00
N VAL A 249 -4.04 18.86 -1.69
CA VAL A 249 -4.73 17.79 -0.95
C VAL A 249 -6.14 17.54 -1.50
N ILE A 250 -6.91 18.60 -1.79
CA ILE A 250 -8.26 18.48 -2.34
C ILE A 250 -8.22 17.74 -3.68
N GLU A 251 -7.37 18.16 -4.61
CA GLU A 251 -7.20 17.53 -5.91
C GLU A 251 -6.74 16.07 -5.78
N GLY A 252 -5.74 15.83 -4.94
CA GLY A 252 -5.24 14.49 -4.63
C GLY A 252 -6.33 13.59 -4.04
N CYS A 253 -7.17 14.09 -3.14
CA CYS A 253 -8.27 13.32 -2.54
C CYS A 253 -9.33 12.90 -3.58
N TYR A 254 -9.64 13.75 -4.56
CA TYR A 254 -10.53 13.34 -5.65
C TYR A 254 -9.90 12.24 -6.52
N LEU A 255 -8.62 12.34 -6.87
CA LEU A 255 -7.90 11.29 -7.59
C LEU A 255 -7.85 9.98 -6.79
N MET A 256 -7.63 10.08 -5.48
CA MET A 256 -7.60 8.94 -4.55
C MET A 256 -8.96 8.24 -4.44
N ARG A 257 -10.04 9.00 -4.34
CA ARG A 257 -11.42 8.47 -4.35
C ARG A 257 -11.71 7.65 -5.61
N ASP A 258 -11.23 8.12 -6.76
CA ASP A 258 -11.54 7.53 -8.05
C ASP A 258 -10.57 6.41 -8.45
N ARG A 259 -9.40 6.37 -7.81
CA ARG A 259 -8.30 5.43 -8.08
C ARG A 259 -8.72 3.96 -7.94
N LEU A 260 -9.56 3.63 -6.96
CA LEU A 260 -9.89 2.25 -6.61
C LEU A 260 -11.31 1.81 -7.07
N ARG A 261 -11.76 2.31 -8.21
CA ARG A 261 -13.07 1.94 -8.80
C ARG A 261 -13.07 0.60 -9.52
N GLY A 262 -11.93 0.12 -10.01
CA GLY A 262 -11.82 -1.15 -10.73
C GLY A 262 -12.53 -1.18 -12.09
N VAL A 263 -12.70 -0.02 -12.74
CA VAL A 263 -13.40 0.10 -14.02
C VAL A 263 -12.72 -0.74 -15.11
N GLU A 264 -11.40 -0.79 -15.11
CA GLU A 264 -10.58 -1.56 -16.05
C GLU A 264 -10.86 -3.07 -15.97
N VAL A 265 -11.22 -3.57 -14.79
CA VAL A 265 -11.63 -4.97 -14.59
C VAL A 265 -12.94 -5.22 -15.35
N LEU A 266 -13.92 -4.33 -15.20
CA LEU A 266 -15.23 -4.48 -15.84
C LEU A 266 -15.14 -4.36 -17.37
N GLU A 267 -14.25 -3.49 -17.87
CA GLU A 267 -13.97 -3.37 -19.31
C GLU A 267 -13.45 -4.69 -19.89
N ASN A 268 -12.57 -5.40 -19.16
CA ASN A 268 -12.07 -6.73 -19.55
C ASN A 268 -13.19 -7.82 -19.58
N PHE A 269 -14.30 -7.59 -18.86
CA PHE A 269 -15.50 -8.43 -18.94
C PHE A 269 -16.51 -7.94 -19.98
N GLY A 270 -16.09 -7.05 -20.88
CA GLY A 270 -16.92 -6.57 -22.01
C GLY A 270 -17.98 -5.54 -21.60
N ILE A 271 -17.87 -4.94 -20.40
CA ILE A 271 -18.78 -3.89 -19.96
C ILE A 271 -18.24 -2.54 -20.44
N PRO A 272 -19.02 -1.75 -21.19
CA PRO A 272 -18.58 -0.45 -21.66
C PRO A 272 -18.20 0.47 -20.49
N ARG A 273 -17.12 1.26 -20.64
CA ARG A 273 -16.56 2.12 -19.57
C ARG A 273 -17.61 2.94 -18.84
N LYS A 274 -18.51 3.60 -19.57
CA LYS A 274 -19.58 4.43 -18.96
C LYS A 274 -20.50 3.61 -18.04
N GLU A 275 -20.83 2.39 -18.44
CA GLU A 275 -21.65 1.47 -17.64
C GLU A 275 -20.84 0.95 -16.44
N ALA A 276 -19.57 0.63 -16.64
CA ALA A 276 -18.66 0.21 -15.55
C ALA A 276 -18.51 1.28 -14.48
N GLU A 277 -18.37 2.55 -14.88
CA GLU A 277 -18.33 3.69 -13.96
C GLU A 277 -19.63 3.81 -13.16
N GLN A 278 -20.80 3.68 -13.81
CA GLN A 278 -22.09 3.72 -13.14
C GLN A 278 -22.27 2.57 -12.14
N LEU A 279 -21.89 1.35 -12.53
CA LEU A 279 -21.95 0.18 -11.64
C LEU A 279 -21.04 0.37 -10.41
N SER A 280 -19.85 0.91 -10.62
CA SER A 280 -18.91 1.21 -9.53
C SER A 280 -19.44 2.32 -8.58
N GLU A 281 -20.18 3.29 -9.09
CA GLU A 281 -20.81 4.33 -8.27
C GLU A 281 -22.00 3.81 -7.48
N GLN A 282 -22.78 2.91 -8.05
CA GLN A 282 -23.97 2.31 -7.43
C GLN A 282 -23.64 1.20 -6.43
N SER A 283 -22.41 0.69 -6.40
CA SER A 283 -21.98 -0.36 -5.47
C SER A 283 -21.91 0.19 -4.04
N GLU A 284 -22.77 -0.31 -3.16
CA GLU A 284 -22.77 0.04 -1.74
C GLU A 284 -21.46 -0.38 -1.07
N PHE A 285 -20.92 -1.54 -1.41
CA PHE A 285 -19.62 -1.99 -0.93
C PHE A 285 -18.51 -1.01 -1.30
N LEU A 286 -18.41 -0.61 -2.58
CA LEU A 286 -17.41 0.36 -3.02
C LEU A 286 -17.61 1.76 -2.42
N ALA A 287 -18.86 2.16 -2.14
CA ALA A 287 -19.15 3.41 -1.46
C ALA A 287 -18.60 3.41 -0.03
N LEU A 288 -18.84 2.32 0.72
CA LEU A 288 -18.27 2.13 2.06
C LEU A 288 -16.75 2.02 2.01
N PHE A 289 -16.22 1.21 1.10
CA PHE A 289 -14.78 1.04 0.90
C PHE A 289 -14.09 2.38 0.66
N ARG A 290 -14.59 3.19 -0.30
CA ARG A 290 -14.07 4.53 -0.59
C ARG A 290 -14.09 5.45 0.62
N LYS A 291 -15.17 5.39 1.42
CA LYS A 291 -15.25 6.18 2.66
C LYS A 291 -14.14 5.77 3.65
N LEU A 292 -13.97 4.48 3.87
CA LEU A 292 -12.97 3.95 4.81
C LEU A 292 -11.51 4.22 4.38
N LEU A 293 -11.23 4.38 3.07
CA LEU A 293 -9.91 4.75 2.57
C LEU A 293 -9.39 6.06 3.18
N PHE A 294 -10.28 6.96 3.55
CA PHE A 294 -9.92 8.26 4.12
C PHE A 294 -9.69 8.23 5.63
N SER A 295 -9.91 7.09 6.30
CA SER A 295 -9.74 6.96 7.75
C SER A 295 -8.32 7.23 8.25
N ARG A 296 -7.31 7.13 7.38
CA ARG A 296 -5.92 7.43 7.68
C ARG A 296 -5.48 8.79 7.13
N ILE A 297 -6.06 9.23 6.01
CA ILE A 297 -5.71 10.49 5.34
C ILE A 297 -6.24 11.69 6.13
N VAL A 298 -7.54 11.75 6.38
CA VAL A 298 -8.20 12.95 6.95
C VAL A 298 -7.62 13.34 8.31
N PRO A 299 -7.42 12.41 9.28
CA PRO A 299 -6.81 12.76 10.56
C PRO A 299 -5.32 13.14 10.41
N CYS A 300 -4.59 12.57 9.46
CA CYS A 300 -3.20 12.95 9.20
C CYS A 300 -3.11 14.38 8.65
N VAL A 301 -3.94 14.73 7.68
CA VAL A 301 -4.03 16.08 7.09
C VAL A 301 -4.40 17.12 8.15
N LYS A 302 -5.35 16.79 9.05
CA LYS A 302 -5.72 17.63 10.19
C LYS A 302 -4.55 17.84 11.16
N ASP A 303 -3.81 16.77 11.49
CA ASP A 303 -2.69 16.79 12.44
C ASP A 303 -1.50 17.60 11.93
N ILE A 304 -1.23 17.62 10.63
CA ILE A 304 -0.16 18.44 10.03
C ILE A 304 -0.53 19.93 9.91
N GLY A 305 -1.75 20.31 10.26
CA GLY A 305 -2.19 21.70 10.29
C GLY A 305 -2.91 22.18 9.02
N LEU A 306 -3.27 21.32 8.10
CA LEU A 306 -4.10 21.62 6.95
C LEU A 306 -5.57 21.36 7.30
N TRP A 307 -6.30 22.41 7.67
CA TRP A 307 -7.70 22.27 8.10
C TRP A 307 -8.55 23.52 7.79
N GLY A 308 -8.29 24.15 6.64
CA GLY A 308 -9.04 25.32 6.17
C GLY A 308 -10.46 25.01 5.72
N GLU A 309 -11.30 26.04 5.63
CA GLU A 309 -12.73 25.89 5.29
C GLU A 309 -12.99 25.18 3.96
N ARG A 310 -12.14 25.43 2.94
CA ARG A 310 -12.28 24.79 1.62
C ARG A 310 -12.03 23.30 1.69
N LEU A 311 -10.99 22.89 2.41
CA LEU A 311 -10.65 21.49 2.60
C LEU A 311 -11.73 20.76 3.41
N GLN A 312 -12.22 21.37 4.50
CA GLN A 312 -13.33 20.85 5.30
C GLN A 312 -14.60 20.65 4.44
N LYS A 313 -14.91 21.64 3.58
CA LYS A 313 -16.05 21.55 2.66
C LYS A 313 -15.88 20.40 1.68
N ALA A 314 -14.69 20.21 1.10
CA ALA A 314 -14.42 19.07 0.23
C ALA A 314 -14.60 17.73 0.95
N TYR A 315 -14.15 17.59 2.19
CA TYR A 315 -14.36 16.38 2.99
C TYR A 315 -15.84 16.14 3.33
N LEU A 316 -16.63 17.20 3.59
CA LEU A 316 -18.07 17.08 3.76
C LEU A 316 -18.76 16.60 2.48
N GLU A 317 -18.42 17.17 1.33
CA GLU A 317 -18.93 16.76 0.02
C GLU A 317 -18.57 15.30 -0.34
N MET A 318 -17.38 14.84 0.05
CA MET A 318 -16.96 13.45 -0.11
C MET A 318 -17.55 12.50 0.94
N GLY A 319 -18.21 13.01 2.01
CA GLY A 319 -18.76 12.21 3.09
C GLY A 319 -17.72 11.54 3.99
N VAL A 320 -16.55 12.17 4.15
CA VAL A 320 -15.40 11.64 4.93
C VAL A 320 -14.95 12.53 6.07
N PHE A 321 -15.63 13.63 6.29
CA PHE A 321 -15.26 14.66 7.29
C PHE A 321 -15.10 14.06 8.71
N GLU A 322 -16.01 13.16 9.11
CA GLU A 322 -15.98 12.53 10.44
C GLU A 322 -14.72 11.67 10.66
N MET A 323 -14.02 11.26 9.61
CA MET A 323 -12.76 10.52 9.73
C MET A 323 -11.64 11.35 10.38
N GLY A 324 -11.78 12.69 10.42
CA GLY A 324 -10.83 13.59 11.10
C GLY A 324 -10.71 13.39 12.62
N ASP A 325 -11.58 12.62 13.23
CA ASP A 325 -11.55 12.28 14.66
C ASP A 325 -10.96 10.89 14.93
N SER A 326 -10.52 10.18 13.89
CA SER A 326 -9.87 8.87 14.03
C SER A 326 -8.51 9.00 14.74
N ASN A 327 -8.21 8.05 15.63
CA ASN A 327 -6.96 8.02 16.37
C ASN A 327 -5.87 7.25 15.57
N LEU A 328 -5.04 7.98 14.83
CA LEU A 328 -3.97 7.40 14.01
C LEU A 328 -2.97 6.56 14.83
N ASP A 329 -2.59 7.02 16.02
CA ASP A 329 -1.58 6.34 16.82
C ASP A 329 -2.12 5.01 17.39
N LEU A 330 -3.43 4.93 17.62
CA LEU A 330 -4.08 3.67 17.97
C LEU A 330 -4.10 2.71 16.77
N LEU A 331 -4.56 3.18 15.62
CA LEU A 331 -4.63 2.38 14.40
C LEU A 331 -3.25 1.83 13.99
N MET A 332 -2.19 2.63 14.12
CA MET A 332 -0.81 2.20 13.83
C MET A 332 -0.28 1.16 14.82
N ARG A 333 -0.67 1.25 16.10
CA ARG A 333 -0.33 0.22 17.10
C ARG A 333 -1.04 -1.09 16.83
N GLU A 334 -2.31 -1.07 16.49
CA GLU A 334 -3.06 -2.26 16.10
C GLU A 334 -2.43 -2.97 14.89
N ASP A 335 -1.97 -2.21 13.89
CA ASP A 335 -1.25 -2.77 12.73
C ASP A 335 0.06 -3.44 13.13
N GLU A 336 0.84 -2.84 14.04
CA GLU A 336 2.08 -3.41 14.58
C GLU A 336 1.79 -4.71 15.35
N GLU A 337 0.79 -4.72 16.21
CA GLU A 337 0.39 -5.88 17.02
C GLU A 337 -0.05 -7.07 16.16
N ILE A 338 -0.75 -6.81 15.06
CA ILE A 338 -1.17 -7.84 14.09
C ILE A 338 0.06 -8.46 13.41
N ALA A 339 1.00 -7.64 12.93
CA ALA A 339 2.22 -8.13 12.30
C ALA A 339 3.07 -8.97 13.27
N GLU A 340 3.20 -8.52 14.53
CA GLU A 340 3.91 -9.26 15.56
C GLU A 340 3.20 -10.58 15.97
N ALA A 341 1.87 -10.60 15.92
CA ALA A 341 1.12 -11.83 16.17
C ALA A 341 1.40 -12.87 15.07
N LEU A 342 1.41 -12.47 13.81
CA LEU A 342 1.76 -13.34 12.68
C LEU A 342 3.19 -13.87 12.77
N ASP A 343 4.15 -13.04 13.22
CA ASP A 343 5.52 -13.51 13.45
C ASP A 343 5.57 -14.56 14.56
N ARG A 344 4.85 -14.35 15.67
CA ARG A 344 4.78 -15.36 16.75
C ARG A 344 4.21 -16.69 16.28
N GLU A 345 3.15 -16.65 15.47
CA GLU A 345 2.55 -17.86 14.89
C GLU A 345 3.53 -18.57 13.94
N ARG A 346 4.23 -17.81 13.09
CA ARG A 346 5.23 -18.35 12.17
C ARG A 346 6.38 -19.00 12.91
N PHE A 347 6.98 -18.34 13.90
CA PHE A 347 8.07 -18.88 14.69
C PHE A 347 7.65 -20.13 15.47
N ALA A 348 6.43 -20.18 16.01
CA ALA A 348 5.91 -21.36 16.67
C ALA A 348 5.74 -22.54 15.70
N ALA A 349 5.29 -22.27 14.48
CA ALA A 349 5.16 -23.31 13.44
C ALA A 349 6.53 -23.84 12.97
N GLU A 350 7.50 -22.95 12.73
CA GLU A 350 8.88 -23.31 12.37
C GLU A 350 9.55 -24.16 13.47
N GLU A 351 9.35 -23.81 14.73
CA GLU A 351 9.88 -24.56 15.86
C GLU A 351 9.23 -25.95 15.95
N ALA A 352 7.89 -26.03 15.82
CA ALA A 352 7.18 -27.29 15.82
C ALA A 352 7.62 -28.22 14.69
N GLN A 353 7.85 -27.67 13.48
CA GLN A 353 8.38 -28.42 12.34
C GLN A 353 9.80 -28.93 12.62
N ARG A 354 10.68 -28.10 13.16
CA ARG A 354 12.04 -28.47 13.52
C ARG A 354 12.07 -29.60 14.55
N VAL A 355 11.20 -29.54 15.57
CA VAL A 355 11.07 -30.61 16.56
C VAL A 355 10.62 -31.91 15.89
N ALA A 356 9.59 -31.86 15.04
CA ALA A 356 9.10 -33.03 14.32
C ALA A 356 10.17 -33.67 13.40
N GLU A 357 10.95 -32.86 12.72
CA GLU A 357 12.08 -33.33 11.88
C GLU A 357 13.16 -34.03 12.71
N VAL A 358 13.49 -33.50 13.89
CA VAL A 358 14.46 -34.12 14.80
C VAL A 358 13.92 -35.44 15.34
N GLU A 359 12.67 -35.50 15.77
CA GLU A 359 12.01 -36.72 16.25
C GLU A 359 11.97 -37.80 15.15
N ALA A 360 11.63 -37.43 13.93
CA ALA A 360 11.63 -38.33 12.78
C ALA A 360 13.03 -38.87 12.47
N ALA A 361 14.07 -38.01 12.54
CA ALA A 361 15.45 -38.44 12.34
C ALA A 361 15.93 -39.42 13.44
N ILE A 362 15.56 -39.19 14.69
CA ILE A 362 15.85 -40.09 15.82
C ILE A 362 15.16 -41.44 15.60
N ALA A 363 13.87 -41.46 15.24
CA ALA A 363 13.14 -42.67 14.96
C ALA A 363 13.75 -43.51 13.83
N ALA A 364 14.10 -42.86 12.70
CA ALA A 364 14.77 -43.52 11.56
C ALA A 364 16.16 -44.07 11.93
N GLY A 365 16.91 -43.36 12.78
CA GLY A 365 18.19 -43.86 13.31
C GLY A 365 18.08 -45.06 14.23
N ALA A 366 16.99 -45.15 15.00
CA ALA A 366 16.69 -46.30 15.87
C ALA A 366 16.31 -47.56 15.06
N GLU A 367 15.49 -47.42 14.02
CA GLU A 367 15.11 -48.53 13.13
C GLU A 367 16.32 -49.08 12.34
N GLY A 368 17.27 -48.22 11.94
CA GLY A 368 18.50 -48.63 11.28
C GLY A 368 19.47 -49.39 12.17
N ALA A 369 19.40 -49.18 13.48
CA ALA A 369 20.25 -49.92 14.44
C ALA A 369 19.70 -51.30 14.79
N GLU A 370 18.36 -51.48 14.79
CA GLU A 370 17.72 -52.81 15.04
C GLU A 370 17.82 -53.75 13.80
N GLY A 371 17.97 -53.24 12.58
CA GLY A 371 18.11 -54.02 11.36
C GLY A 371 19.54 -54.52 11.04
N ALA A 372 20.53 -54.13 11.84
CA ALA A 372 21.96 -54.47 11.63
C ALA A 372 22.51 -55.47 12.69
N GLY A 373 21.62 -56.06 13.52
CA GLY A 373 21.97 -57.03 14.57
C GLY A 373 21.83 -58.51 14.14
#